data_601a5cc50a88ab5c45e42f66a6e20197
#
_entry.id   601a5cc50a88ab5c45e42f66a6e20197
#
_cell.length_a   1.000
_cell.length_b   1.000
_cell.length_c   1.000
_cell.angle_alpha   90.00
_cell.angle_beta   90.00
_cell.angle_gamma   90.00
#
_symmetry.space_group_name_H-M   'P 1'
#
loop_
_entity.id
_entity.type
_entity.pdbx_description
1 polymer ?
#
loop_
_entity_poly.entity_id
_entity_poly.type
_entity_poly.pdbx_seq_one_letter_code
_entity_poly.pdbx_strand_id
1 'polypeptide(L)'
;VSIVGRNGAGKSTFSKLICGFEDPDSGEVMFHGKDLLKENIRHRAKYIGYVMQNPNQMISKTMIYEEVALSLQKAGMPEEKVRQKVEDTLKICGLYPFRNWPVSALSFGQKKRVTIASVLVQDPELIILDEPTAGQDFRHYTEIMEFLRGLNEKGVTVVMITHDMHLMLEYTPRALVFADGRLIADRSAAAVLCDPQLIRQAALKETSLFTLANQLGISPAEEFVQRFIEEDREVRSHGR
;
A
#
# COMPACT_ATOMS: atom_id res chain seq x y z
N VAL A 1 1.51 7.29 -0.32
CA VAL A 1 2.67 7.48 0.57
C VAL A 1 3.44 6.17 0.68
N SER A 2 4.78 6.20 0.65
CA SER A 2 5.62 5.04 0.94
C SER A 2 6.28 5.14 2.31
N ILE A 3 6.48 3.99 2.95
CA ILE A 3 7.27 3.83 4.17
C ILE A 3 8.45 2.96 3.82
N VAL A 4 9.67 3.51 3.93
CA VAL A 4 10.91 2.85 3.52
C VAL A 4 11.96 2.86 4.64
N GLY A 5 12.96 2.00 4.51
CA GLY A 5 14.06 1.85 5.46
C GLY A 5 14.48 0.38 5.58
N ARG A 6 15.63 0.13 6.20
CA ARG A 6 16.17 -1.22 6.38
C ARG A 6 15.24 -2.14 7.19
N ASN A 7 15.49 -3.44 7.12
CA ASN A 7 14.81 -4.41 8.00
C ASN A 7 15.13 -4.08 9.46
N GLY A 8 14.11 -4.15 10.32
CA GLY A 8 14.24 -3.77 11.74
C GLY A 8 14.21 -2.27 12.01
N ALA A 9 14.01 -1.40 11.01
CA ALA A 9 13.96 0.06 11.21
C ALA A 9 12.69 0.58 11.93
N GLY A 10 11.71 -0.29 12.22
CA GLY A 10 10.48 0.10 12.91
C GLY A 10 9.26 0.28 12.01
N LYS A 11 9.36 0.05 10.68
CA LYS A 11 8.25 0.25 9.74
C LYS A 11 6.99 -0.56 10.09
N SER A 12 7.16 -1.86 10.35
CA SER A 12 6.04 -2.74 10.71
C SER A 12 5.48 -2.42 12.11
N THR A 13 6.34 -2.03 13.07
CA THR A 13 5.89 -1.55 14.39
C THR A 13 5.02 -0.30 14.23
N PHE A 14 5.48 0.67 13.42
CA PHE A 14 4.70 1.87 13.14
C PHE A 14 3.31 1.56 12.57
N SER A 15 3.23 0.68 11.57
CA SER A 15 1.93 0.28 11.00
C SER A 15 1.05 -0.47 12.00
N LYS A 16 1.63 -1.32 12.84
CA LYS A 16 0.89 -2.05 13.88
C LYS A 16 0.32 -1.12 14.97
N LEU A 17 1.06 -0.08 15.37
CA LEU A 17 0.59 0.95 16.29
C LEU A 17 -0.61 1.71 15.71
N ILE A 18 -0.57 2.11 14.45
CA ILE A 18 -1.68 2.78 13.77
C ILE A 18 -2.92 1.85 13.72
N CYS A 19 -2.73 0.58 13.38
CA CYS A 19 -3.82 -0.40 13.31
C CYS A 19 -4.32 -0.87 14.69
N GLY A 20 -3.58 -0.60 15.78
CA GLY A 20 -3.91 -1.02 17.14
C GLY A 20 -3.58 -2.49 17.42
N PHE A 21 -2.66 -3.08 16.68
CA PHE A 21 -2.13 -4.41 16.97
C PHE A 21 -1.08 -4.40 18.10
N GLU A 22 -0.47 -3.23 18.32
CA GLU A 22 0.45 -2.95 19.42
C GLU A 22 0.07 -1.60 20.03
N ASP A 23 0.27 -1.43 21.34
CA ASP A 23 0.06 -0.16 22.03
C ASP A 23 1.38 0.59 22.16
N PRO A 24 1.39 1.93 22.00
CA PRO A 24 2.61 2.71 22.21
C PRO A 24 2.90 2.87 23.71
N ASP A 25 4.17 2.91 24.08
CA ASP A 25 4.61 3.21 25.45
C ASP A 25 4.27 4.67 25.86
N SER A 26 4.19 5.57 24.87
CA SER A 26 3.87 6.99 25.07
C SER A 26 3.47 7.66 23.77
N GLY A 27 2.88 8.85 23.87
CA GLY A 27 2.43 9.62 22.72
C GLY A 27 0.95 9.39 22.39
N GLU A 28 0.53 9.83 21.22
CA GLU A 28 -0.85 9.76 20.75
C GLU A 28 -0.91 9.38 19.27
N VAL A 29 -2.01 8.76 18.86
CA VAL A 29 -2.29 8.45 17.45
C VAL A 29 -3.59 9.12 17.08
N MET A 30 -3.50 10.22 16.32
CA MET A 30 -4.66 11.03 15.96
C MET A 30 -5.12 10.72 14.52
N PHE A 31 -6.43 10.54 14.34
CA PHE A 31 -7.06 10.37 13.03
C PHE A 31 -8.33 11.24 12.99
N HIS A 32 -8.39 12.22 12.08
CA HIS A 32 -9.47 13.21 12.00
C HIS A 32 -9.82 13.86 13.36
N GLY A 33 -8.81 14.20 14.17
CA GLY A 33 -8.99 14.80 15.49
C GLY A 33 -9.46 13.84 16.58
N LYS A 34 -9.59 12.55 16.30
CA LYS A 34 -9.90 11.48 17.27
C LYS A 34 -8.64 10.77 17.69
N ASP A 35 -8.49 10.52 18.98
CA ASP A 35 -7.42 9.72 19.53
C ASP A 35 -7.73 8.24 19.35
N LEU A 36 -7.00 7.58 18.42
CA LEU A 36 -7.19 6.17 18.12
C LEU A 36 -6.80 5.25 19.30
N LEU A 37 -5.99 5.71 20.25
CA LEU A 37 -5.63 4.88 21.41
C LEU A 37 -6.83 4.59 22.31
N LYS A 38 -7.87 5.41 22.23
CA LYS A 38 -9.14 5.19 22.94
C LYS A 38 -10.10 4.24 22.19
N GLU A 39 -9.74 3.85 20.97
CA GLU A 39 -10.56 2.96 20.15
C GLU A 39 -9.95 1.56 20.08
N ASN A 40 -10.80 0.54 20.17
CA ASN A 40 -10.38 -0.84 19.96
C ASN A 40 -10.12 -1.13 18.46
N ILE A 41 -9.43 -2.22 18.17
CA ILE A 41 -9.07 -2.66 16.80
C ILE A 41 -10.29 -2.72 15.88
N ARG A 42 -11.45 -3.19 16.38
CA ARG A 42 -12.68 -3.30 15.58
C ARG A 42 -13.20 -1.92 15.14
N HIS A 43 -13.04 -0.89 15.96
CA HIS A 43 -13.42 0.46 15.60
C HIS A 43 -12.41 1.07 14.62
N ARG A 44 -11.11 0.89 14.85
CA ARG A 44 -10.06 1.37 13.93
C ARG A 44 -10.19 0.72 12.54
N ALA A 45 -10.56 -0.56 12.47
CA ALA A 45 -10.77 -1.28 11.21
C ALA A 45 -11.88 -0.71 10.32
N LYS A 46 -12.72 0.19 10.81
CA LYS A 46 -13.70 0.93 10.00
C LYS A 46 -13.08 2.04 9.17
N TYR A 47 -11.93 2.55 9.59
CA TYR A 47 -11.24 3.67 8.96
C TYR A 47 -9.93 3.23 8.29
N ILE A 48 -9.25 2.24 8.89
CA ILE A 48 -7.90 1.83 8.55
C ILE A 48 -7.88 0.35 8.21
N GLY A 49 -7.57 0.05 6.97
CA GLY A 49 -7.35 -1.30 6.49
C GLY A 49 -5.88 -1.69 6.50
N TYR A 50 -5.57 -2.93 6.81
CA TYR A 50 -4.21 -3.47 6.75
C TYR A 50 -4.16 -4.71 5.88
N VAL A 51 -3.25 -4.73 4.91
CA VAL A 51 -3.06 -5.84 3.98
C VAL A 51 -1.65 -6.39 4.16
N MET A 52 -1.55 -7.63 4.63
CA MET A 52 -0.29 -8.32 4.89
C MET A 52 0.46 -8.66 3.59
N GLN A 53 1.77 -8.86 3.70
CA GLN A 53 2.63 -9.26 2.59
C GLN A 53 2.16 -10.56 1.93
N ASN A 54 1.90 -11.61 2.71
CA ASN A 54 1.47 -12.91 2.20
C ASN A 54 -0.06 -13.03 2.26
N PRO A 55 -0.77 -13.09 1.10
CA PRO A 55 -2.23 -13.20 1.08
C PRO A 55 -2.75 -14.48 1.75
N ASN A 56 -1.99 -15.57 1.74
CA ASN A 56 -2.42 -16.83 2.36
C ASN A 56 -2.53 -16.74 3.90
N GLN A 57 -1.92 -15.74 4.54
CA GLN A 57 -2.06 -15.49 5.99
C GLN A 57 -3.33 -14.74 6.34
N MET A 58 -3.96 -14.08 5.37
CA MET A 58 -5.20 -13.32 5.57
C MET A 58 -6.43 -14.11 5.16
N ILE A 59 -6.31 -14.92 4.11
CA ILE A 59 -7.45 -15.65 3.54
C ILE A 59 -7.84 -16.80 4.46
N SER A 60 -9.09 -16.80 4.91
CA SER A 60 -9.65 -17.77 5.85
C SER A 60 -10.78 -18.63 5.26
N LYS A 61 -11.36 -18.19 4.15
CA LYS A 61 -12.47 -18.88 3.46
C LYS A 61 -12.01 -19.57 2.19
N THR A 62 -12.76 -20.59 1.79
CA THR A 62 -12.48 -21.33 0.55
C THR A 62 -13.01 -20.61 -0.69
N MET A 63 -14.06 -19.83 -0.58
CA MET A 63 -14.70 -19.12 -1.69
C MET A 63 -14.42 -17.63 -1.62
N ILE A 64 -14.21 -17.02 -2.81
CA ILE A 64 -13.88 -15.59 -2.93
C ILE A 64 -14.99 -14.71 -2.33
N TYR A 65 -16.24 -14.98 -2.67
CA TYR A 65 -17.38 -14.23 -2.15
C TYR A 65 -17.43 -14.27 -0.62
N GLU A 66 -17.28 -15.46 -0.04
CA GLU A 66 -17.33 -15.66 1.42
C GLU A 66 -16.20 -14.92 2.15
N GLU A 67 -15.01 -14.92 1.57
CA GLU A 67 -13.85 -14.20 2.13
C GLU A 67 -14.12 -12.70 2.20
N VAL A 68 -14.61 -12.10 1.12
CA VAL A 68 -14.90 -10.67 1.06
C VAL A 68 -16.13 -10.30 1.93
N ALA A 69 -17.14 -11.16 2.00
CA ALA A 69 -18.34 -10.94 2.78
C ALA A 69 -18.14 -11.04 4.31
N LEU A 70 -17.08 -11.73 4.73
CA LEU A 70 -16.87 -12.17 6.11
C LEU A 70 -16.97 -11.05 7.15
N SER A 71 -16.35 -9.92 6.90
CA SER A 71 -16.31 -8.78 7.83
C SER A 71 -17.70 -8.14 7.99
N LEU A 72 -18.44 -7.99 6.90
CA LEU A 72 -19.78 -7.41 6.89
C LEU A 72 -20.81 -8.33 7.57
N GLN A 73 -20.71 -9.65 7.32
CA GLN A 73 -21.56 -10.65 7.98
C GLN A 73 -21.33 -10.67 9.49
N LYS A 74 -20.06 -10.65 9.94
CA LYS A 74 -19.71 -10.54 11.37
C LYS A 74 -20.16 -9.23 12.02
N ALA A 75 -20.33 -8.18 11.23
CA ALA A 75 -20.88 -6.90 11.68
C ALA A 75 -22.44 -6.92 11.78
N GLY A 76 -23.09 -8.01 11.36
CA GLY A 76 -24.55 -8.15 11.39
C GLY A 76 -25.27 -7.37 10.30
N MET A 77 -24.58 -7.06 9.19
CA MET A 77 -25.19 -6.35 8.06
C MET A 77 -26.23 -7.24 7.38
N PRO A 78 -27.41 -6.69 6.98
CA PRO A 78 -28.41 -7.45 6.23
C PRO A 78 -27.85 -8.06 4.95
N GLU A 79 -28.25 -9.30 4.63
CA GLU A 79 -27.66 -10.10 3.54
C GLU A 79 -27.69 -9.38 2.18
N GLU A 80 -28.81 -8.71 1.86
CA GLU A 80 -28.94 -7.95 0.61
C GLU A 80 -27.91 -6.82 0.50
N LYS A 81 -27.63 -6.11 1.60
CA LYS A 81 -26.59 -5.07 1.65
C LYS A 81 -25.18 -5.67 1.56
N VAL A 82 -24.95 -6.81 2.21
CA VAL A 82 -23.68 -7.56 2.09
C VAL A 82 -23.45 -7.92 0.65
N ARG A 83 -24.43 -8.51 -0.02
CA ARG A 83 -24.33 -8.91 -1.42
C ARG A 83 -23.98 -7.75 -2.33
N GLN A 84 -24.71 -6.63 -2.20
CA GLN A 84 -24.46 -5.44 -3.02
C GLN A 84 -23.03 -4.90 -2.83
N LYS A 85 -22.59 -4.73 -1.56
CA LYS A 85 -21.26 -4.22 -1.27
C LYS A 85 -20.15 -5.15 -1.76
N VAL A 86 -20.30 -6.45 -1.56
CA VAL A 86 -19.33 -7.45 -2.01
C VAL A 86 -19.21 -7.45 -3.53
N GLU A 87 -20.33 -7.46 -4.26
CA GLU A 87 -20.33 -7.44 -5.70
C GLU A 87 -19.68 -6.17 -6.27
N ASP A 88 -19.99 -5.00 -5.69
CA ASP A 88 -19.40 -3.72 -6.12
C ASP A 88 -17.90 -3.65 -5.81
N THR A 89 -17.48 -4.14 -4.64
CA THR A 89 -16.05 -4.25 -4.30
C THR A 89 -15.31 -5.20 -5.23
N LEU A 90 -15.90 -6.36 -5.53
CA LEU A 90 -15.30 -7.32 -6.48
C LEU A 90 -15.20 -6.76 -7.90
N LYS A 91 -16.15 -5.93 -8.34
CA LYS A 91 -16.04 -5.21 -9.62
C LYS A 91 -14.85 -4.23 -9.62
N ILE A 92 -14.72 -3.44 -8.56
CA ILE A 92 -13.59 -2.51 -8.38
C ILE A 92 -12.25 -3.24 -8.43
N CYS A 93 -12.17 -4.43 -7.77
CA CYS A 93 -10.95 -5.24 -7.70
C CYS A 93 -10.71 -6.10 -8.97
N GLY A 94 -11.60 -6.08 -9.98
CA GLY A 94 -11.50 -6.90 -11.17
C GLY A 94 -11.71 -8.40 -10.91
N LEU A 95 -12.38 -8.75 -9.82
CA LEU A 95 -12.61 -10.13 -9.37
C LEU A 95 -14.05 -10.61 -9.57
N TYR A 96 -14.97 -9.74 -10.02
CA TYR A 96 -16.38 -10.09 -10.16
C TYR A 96 -16.66 -11.32 -11.02
N PRO A 97 -15.94 -11.56 -12.15
CA PRO A 97 -16.12 -12.80 -12.94
C PRO A 97 -15.80 -14.07 -12.16
N PHE A 98 -14.93 -13.98 -11.15
CA PHE A 98 -14.44 -15.08 -10.33
C PHE A 98 -15.15 -15.23 -8.99
N ARG A 99 -16.19 -14.43 -8.71
CA ARG A 99 -16.85 -14.34 -7.39
C ARG A 99 -17.29 -15.67 -6.78
N ASN A 100 -17.67 -16.63 -7.62
CA ASN A 100 -18.10 -17.96 -7.23
C ASN A 100 -16.99 -19.04 -7.32
N TRP A 101 -15.74 -18.61 -7.51
CA TRP A 101 -14.59 -19.50 -7.62
C TRP A 101 -13.96 -19.75 -6.26
N PRO A 102 -13.33 -20.92 -6.09
CA PRO A 102 -12.49 -21.17 -4.93
C PRO A 102 -11.22 -20.33 -5.01
N VAL A 103 -10.77 -19.83 -3.87
CA VAL A 103 -9.53 -19.03 -3.77
C VAL A 103 -8.30 -19.82 -4.22
N SER A 104 -8.34 -21.15 -4.07
CA SER A 104 -7.26 -22.04 -4.52
C SER A 104 -7.00 -22.01 -6.03
N ALA A 105 -8.00 -21.65 -6.84
CA ALA A 105 -7.90 -21.54 -8.30
C ALA A 105 -7.24 -20.24 -8.76
N LEU A 106 -6.96 -19.29 -7.86
CA LEU A 106 -6.42 -17.98 -8.18
C LEU A 106 -4.90 -17.96 -8.22
N SER A 107 -4.35 -17.13 -9.13
CA SER A 107 -2.94 -16.73 -9.09
C SER A 107 -2.59 -15.97 -7.82
N PHE A 108 -1.31 -15.86 -7.49
CA PHE A 108 -0.86 -15.09 -6.31
C PHE A 108 -1.32 -13.63 -6.37
N GLY A 109 -1.21 -12.96 -7.53
CA GLY A 109 -1.67 -11.59 -7.73
C GLY A 109 -3.19 -11.45 -7.55
N GLN A 110 -3.98 -12.40 -8.04
CA GLN A 110 -5.43 -12.43 -7.80
C GLN A 110 -5.77 -12.65 -6.32
N LYS A 111 -5.05 -13.53 -5.62
CA LYS A 111 -5.20 -13.71 -4.16
C LYS A 111 -4.89 -12.41 -3.40
N LYS A 112 -3.86 -11.66 -3.84
CA LYS A 112 -3.56 -10.33 -3.28
C LYS A 112 -4.73 -9.35 -3.47
N ARG A 113 -5.36 -9.35 -4.65
CA ARG A 113 -6.57 -8.54 -4.88
C ARG A 113 -7.75 -9.00 -4.02
N VAL A 114 -7.89 -10.29 -3.71
CA VAL A 114 -8.91 -10.78 -2.76
C VAL A 114 -8.66 -10.22 -1.36
N THR A 115 -7.41 -10.23 -0.87
CA THR A 115 -7.10 -9.65 0.44
C THR A 115 -7.32 -8.14 0.48
N ILE A 116 -7.06 -7.43 -0.61
CA ILE A 116 -7.41 -6.01 -0.71
C ILE A 116 -8.93 -5.83 -0.71
N ALA A 117 -9.68 -6.66 -1.46
CA ALA A 117 -11.14 -6.61 -1.50
C ALA A 117 -11.78 -6.87 -0.14
N SER A 118 -11.26 -7.84 0.64
CA SER A 118 -11.77 -8.16 1.98
C SER A 118 -11.58 -7.02 3.00
N VAL A 119 -10.63 -6.14 2.74
CA VAL A 119 -10.41 -4.91 3.52
C VAL A 119 -11.26 -3.77 2.95
N LEU A 120 -11.23 -3.58 1.63
CA LEU A 120 -11.88 -2.46 0.94
C LEU A 120 -13.41 -2.48 1.08
N VAL A 121 -14.02 -3.65 1.23
CA VAL A 121 -15.47 -3.82 1.40
C VAL A 121 -16.04 -3.11 2.64
N GLN A 122 -15.16 -2.72 3.58
CA GLN A 122 -15.52 -1.95 4.77
C GLN A 122 -15.49 -0.43 4.54
N ASP A 123 -15.17 0.03 3.32
CA ASP A 123 -15.00 1.45 2.93
C ASP A 123 -13.95 2.18 3.81
N PRO A 124 -12.74 1.64 3.99
CA PRO A 124 -11.72 2.32 4.78
C PRO A 124 -11.25 3.60 4.09
N GLU A 125 -10.91 4.61 4.87
CA GLU A 125 -10.34 5.87 4.39
C GLU A 125 -8.82 5.76 4.14
N LEU A 126 -8.17 4.84 4.85
CA LEU A 126 -6.74 4.55 4.77
C LEU A 126 -6.51 3.06 4.61
N ILE A 127 -5.68 2.67 3.63
CA ILE A 127 -5.19 1.29 3.49
C ILE A 127 -3.67 1.28 3.61
N ILE A 128 -3.17 0.45 4.52
CA ILE A 128 -1.74 0.17 4.67
C ILE A 128 -1.46 -1.19 4.02
N LEU A 129 -0.55 -1.23 3.06
CA LEU A 129 -0.14 -2.46 2.39
C LEU A 129 1.31 -2.77 2.73
N ASP A 130 1.55 -3.97 3.22
CA ASP A 130 2.89 -4.47 3.50
C ASP A 130 3.39 -5.24 2.28
N GLU A 131 4.44 -4.73 1.62
CA GLU A 131 5.06 -5.28 0.42
C GLU A 131 4.04 -5.73 -0.64
N PRO A 132 3.24 -4.82 -1.20
CA PRO A 132 2.12 -5.19 -2.08
C PRO A 132 2.54 -5.92 -3.35
N THR A 133 3.77 -5.72 -3.81
CA THR A 133 4.31 -6.25 -5.06
C THR A 133 5.37 -7.34 -4.87
N ALA A 134 5.66 -7.74 -3.63
CA ALA A 134 6.66 -8.76 -3.35
C ALA A 134 6.38 -10.08 -4.08
N GLY A 135 7.39 -10.60 -4.77
CA GLY A 135 7.30 -11.87 -5.49
C GLY A 135 6.46 -11.83 -6.78
N GLN A 136 6.14 -10.63 -7.29
CA GLN A 136 5.43 -10.46 -8.55
C GLN A 136 6.42 -10.25 -9.72
N ASP A 137 6.05 -10.75 -10.90
CA ASP A 137 6.68 -10.31 -12.15
C ASP A 137 6.23 -8.88 -12.52
N PHE A 138 6.91 -8.26 -13.47
CA PHE A 138 6.67 -6.86 -13.85
C PHE A 138 5.22 -6.59 -14.29
N ARG A 139 4.57 -7.54 -14.98
CA ARG A 139 3.20 -7.38 -15.44
C ARG A 139 2.22 -7.33 -14.27
N HIS A 140 2.30 -8.31 -13.37
CA HIS A 140 1.43 -8.36 -12.20
C HIS A 140 1.71 -7.22 -11.22
N TYR A 141 2.98 -6.81 -11.10
CA TYR A 141 3.39 -5.61 -10.37
C TYR A 141 2.63 -4.38 -10.88
N THR A 142 2.72 -4.10 -12.19
CA THR A 142 2.05 -2.95 -12.79
C THR A 142 0.53 -2.99 -12.59
N GLU A 143 -0.09 -4.16 -12.80
CA GLU A 143 -1.53 -4.33 -12.59
C GLU A 143 -1.98 -4.00 -11.15
N ILE A 144 -1.21 -4.41 -10.13
CA ILE A 144 -1.51 -4.09 -8.73
C ILE A 144 -1.33 -2.60 -8.47
N MET A 145 -0.26 -1.99 -8.98
CA MET A 145 0.02 -0.59 -8.72
C MET A 145 -0.98 0.35 -9.41
N GLU A 146 -1.37 0.06 -10.65
CA GLU A 146 -2.42 0.80 -11.34
C GLU A 146 -3.77 0.67 -10.62
N PHE A 147 -4.08 -0.52 -10.11
CA PHE A 147 -5.27 -0.73 -9.29
C PHE A 147 -5.24 0.13 -8.01
N LEU A 148 -4.11 0.16 -7.28
CA LEU A 148 -3.96 0.98 -6.06
C LEU A 148 -4.03 2.48 -6.36
N ARG A 149 -3.50 2.91 -7.51
CA ARG A 149 -3.65 4.28 -7.99
C ARG A 149 -5.12 4.64 -8.21
N GLY A 150 -5.88 3.77 -8.89
CA GLY A 150 -7.30 3.96 -9.09
C GLY A 150 -8.13 4.02 -7.79
N LEU A 151 -7.70 3.33 -6.72
CA LEU A 151 -8.29 3.48 -5.40
C LEU A 151 -7.98 4.86 -4.78
N ASN A 152 -6.75 5.31 -4.92
CA ASN A 152 -6.34 6.62 -4.42
C ASN A 152 -7.07 7.77 -5.13
N GLU A 153 -7.26 7.69 -6.44
CA GLU A 153 -8.04 8.64 -7.23
C GLU A 153 -9.52 8.71 -6.77
N LYS A 154 -10.04 7.63 -6.19
CA LYS A 154 -11.37 7.56 -5.57
C LYS A 154 -11.42 8.04 -4.12
N GLY A 155 -10.31 8.58 -3.60
CA GLY A 155 -10.23 9.18 -2.27
C GLY A 155 -9.71 8.27 -1.17
N VAL A 156 -9.36 7.00 -1.45
CA VAL A 156 -8.74 6.12 -0.45
C VAL A 156 -7.26 6.51 -0.28
N THR A 157 -6.84 6.80 0.94
CA THR A 157 -5.42 7.03 1.22
C THR A 157 -4.66 5.70 1.20
N VAL A 158 -3.64 5.60 0.33
CA VAL A 158 -2.82 4.41 0.18
C VAL A 158 -1.44 4.64 0.78
N VAL A 159 -1.08 3.81 1.76
CA VAL A 159 0.25 3.76 2.38
C VAL A 159 0.89 2.41 2.07
N MET A 160 2.10 2.40 1.54
CA MET A 160 2.83 1.19 1.17
C MET A 160 4.12 1.09 1.95
N ILE A 161 4.34 -0.03 2.64
CA ILE A 161 5.64 -0.40 3.17
C ILE A 161 6.34 -1.15 2.05
N THR A 162 7.50 -0.69 1.60
CA THR A 162 8.20 -1.32 0.49
C THR A 162 9.72 -1.19 0.57
N HIS A 163 10.40 -2.14 -0.04
CA HIS A 163 11.85 -2.12 -0.33
C HIS A 163 12.13 -1.84 -1.81
N ASP A 164 11.10 -1.64 -2.61
CA ASP A 164 11.23 -1.34 -4.03
C ASP A 164 11.29 0.17 -4.26
N MET A 165 12.50 0.66 -4.56
CA MET A 165 12.75 2.09 -4.79
C MET A 165 12.18 2.58 -6.13
N HIS A 166 12.01 1.69 -7.12
CA HIS A 166 11.34 2.04 -8.36
C HIS A 166 9.84 2.27 -8.12
N LEU A 167 9.20 1.36 -7.37
CA LEU A 167 7.81 1.52 -6.95
C LEU A 167 7.61 2.83 -6.19
N MET A 168 8.49 3.12 -5.22
CA MET A 168 8.42 4.35 -4.45
C MET A 168 8.49 5.56 -5.36
N LEU A 169 9.45 5.60 -6.27
CA LEU A 169 9.69 6.73 -7.16
C LEU A 169 8.55 6.93 -8.17
N GLU A 170 8.03 5.82 -8.71
CA GLU A 170 7.01 5.86 -9.75
C GLU A 170 5.61 6.15 -9.21
N TYR A 171 5.23 5.61 -8.04
CA TYR A 171 3.85 5.62 -7.58
C TYR A 171 3.58 6.45 -6.33
N THR A 172 4.61 6.96 -5.64
CA THR A 172 4.38 7.69 -4.40
C THR A 172 4.99 9.08 -4.41
N PRO A 173 4.17 10.14 -4.22
CA PRO A 173 4.69 11.51 -4.17
C PRO A 173 5.41 11.83 -2.84
N ARG A 174 5.21 11.02 -1.79
CA ARG A 174 5.74 11.26 -0.44
C ARG A 174 6.29 9.99 0.14
N ALA A 175 7.45 10.06 0.78
CA ALA A 175 8.13 8.96 1.43
C ALA A 175 8.49 9.29 2.88
N LEU A 176 8.16 8.36 3.78
CA LEU A 176 8.55 8.36 5.18
C LEU A 176 9.74 7.40 5.34
N VAL A 177 10.90 7.94 5.72
CA VAL A 177 12.14 7.16 5.83
C VAL A 177 12.41 6.82 7.28
N PHE A 178 12.50 5.53 7.58
CA PHE A 178 12.80 5.00 8.91
C PHE A 178 14.20 4.45 9.01
N ALA A 179 14.91 4.80 10.07
CA ALA A 179 16.18 4.20 10.47
C ALA A 179 16.26 4.15 12.00
N ASP A 180 16.76 3.04 12.52
CA ASP A 180 17.02 2.84 13.96
C ASP A 180 15.83 3.19 14.88
N GLY A 181 14.62 2.82 14.47
CA GLY A 181 13.39 3.06 15.21
C GLY A 181 12.89 4.51 15.14
N ARG A 182 13.42 5.33 14.26
CA ARG A 182 13.08 6.75 14.15
C ARG A 182 12.67 7.11 12.72
N LEU A 183 11.74 8.05 12.59
CA LEU A 183 11.48 8.74 11.34
C LEU A 183 12.59 9.77 11.11
N ILE A 184 13.42 9.57 10.08
CA ILE A 184 14.56 10.43 9.79
C ILE A 184 14.31 11.38 8.63
N ALA A 185 13.33 11.10 7.78
CA ALA A 185 12.90 12.01 6.72
C ALA A 185 11.43 11.81 6.35
N ASP A 186 10.79 12.90 5.93
CA ASP A 186 9.45 12.99 5.38
C ASP A 186 9.52 13.97 4.19
N ARG A 187 9.72 13.44 2.97
CA ARG A 187 10.00 14.22 1.77
C ARG A 187 9.37 13.57 0.53
N SER A 188 9.55 14.20 -0.64
CA SER A 188 9.25 13.57 -1.93
C SER A 188 10.11 12.32 -2.15
N ALA A 189 9.58 11.34 -2.90
CA ALA A 189 10.34 10.13 -3.23
C ALA A 189 11.64 10.46 -3.98
N ALA A 190 11.59 11.42 -4.90
CA ALA A 190 12.76 11.88 -5.65
C ALA A 190 13.81 12.52 -4.73
N ALA A 191 13.39 13.41 -3.80
CA ALA A 191 14.30 14.04 -2.83
C ALA A 191 15.00 13.01 -1.93
N VAL A 192 14.27 11.99 -1.47
CA VAL A 192 14.86 10.91 -0.65
C VAL A 192 15.90 10.11 -1.45
N LEU A 193 15.58 9.75 -2.71
CA LEU A 193 16.45 8.91 -3.53
C LEU A 193 17.60 9.67 -4.20
N CYS A 194 17.59 11.01 -4.12
CA CYS A 194 18.70 11.86 -4.53
C CYS A 194 19.58 12.34 -3.37
N ASP A 195 19.29 11.93 -2.13
CA ASP A 195 20.09 12.27 -0.95
C ASP A 195 20.99 11.09 -0.53
N PRO A 196 22.33 11.14 -0.84
CA PRO A 196 23.23 10.04 -0.53
C PRO A 196 23.37 9.76 0.97
N GLN A 197 23.09 10.76 1.82
CA GLN A 197 23.18 10.61 3.26
C GLN A 197 21.98 9.80 3.79
N LEU A 198 20.77 10.10 3.33
CA LEU A 198 19.56 9.32 3.65
C LEU A 198 19.64 7.90 3.11
N ILE A 199 20.12 7.73 1.86
CA ILE A 199 20.30 6.40 1.24
C ILE A 199 21.21 5.53 2.12
N ARG A 200 22.35 6.05 2.57
CA ARG A 200 23.27 5.30 3.44
C ARG A 200 22.67 5.02 4.81
N GLN A 201 22.06 6.02 5.44
CA GLN A 201 21.52 5.91 6.79
C GLN A 201 20.34 4.92 6.89
N ALA A 202 19.47 4.92 5.90
CA ALA A 202 18.32 4.02 5.84
C ALA A 202 18.59 2.72 5.06
N ALA A 203 19.82 2.54 4.56
CA ALA A 203 20.24 1.42 3.71
C ALA A 203 19.28 1.21 2.51
N LEU A 204 18.93 2.32 1.85
CA LEU A 204 18.12 2.28 0.63
C LEU A 204 18.99 1.96 -0.57
N LYS A 205 18.38 1.42 -1.61
CA LYS A 205 19.05 1.12 -2.86
C LYS A 205 19.05 2.36 -3.76
N GLU A 206 20.21 2.74 -4.28
CA GLU A 206 20.29 3.80 -5.29
C GLU A 206 19.52 3.40 -6.55
N THR A 207 18.88 4.39 -7.18
CA THR A 207 18.20 4.20 -8.45
C THR A 207 19.14 4.48 -9.62
N SER A 208 18.94 3.77 -10.74
CA SER A 208 19.70 3.99 -11.97
C SER A 208 19.57 5.42 -12.51
N LEU A 209 18.41 6.06 -12.32
CA LEU A 209 18.18 7.44 -12.74
C LEU A 209 19.04 8.43 -11.97
N PHE A 210 19.19 8.25 -10.64
CA PHE A 210 20.09 9.09 -9.84
C PHE A 210 21.55 8.89 -10.23
N THR A 211 21.96 7.63 -10.42
CA THR A 211 23.31 7.30 -10.90
C THR A 211 23.59 7.94 -12.26
N LEU A 212 22.63 7.88 -13.19
CA LEU A 212 22.74 8.51 -14.51
C LEU A 212 22.87 10.03 -14.41
N ALA A 213 22.02 10.68 -13.60
CA ALA A 213 22.10 12.13 -13.39
C ALA A 213 23.49 12.57 -12.91
N ASN A 214 24.05 11.84 -11.92
CA ASN A 214 25.39 12.11 -11.41
C ASN A 214 26.49 11.90 -12.46
N GLN A 215 26.44 10.84 -13.26
CA GLN A 215 27.39 10.56 -14.32
C GLN A 215 27.38 11.61 -15.43
N LEU A 216 26.22 12.17 -15.73
CA LEU A 216 26.04 13.23 -16.74
C LEU A 216 26.26 14.64 -16.17
N GLY A 217 26.53 14.79 -14.87
CA GLY A 217 26.68 16.09 -14.23
C GLY A 217 25.41 16.94 -14.20
N ILE A 218 24.23 16.31 -14.26
CA ILE A 218 22.95 17.00 -14.23
C ILE A 218 22.64 17.47 -12.82
N SER A 219 22.39 18.77 -12.67
CA SER A 219 22.07 19.38 -11.38
C SER A 219 20.90 20.38 -11.55
N PRO A 220 19.88 20.34 -10.69
CA PRO A 220 19.69 19.37 -9.59
C PRO A 220 19.20 18.00 -10.08
N ALA A 221 19.79 16.93 -9.55
CA ALA A 221 19.43 15.56 -9.92
C ALA A 221 17.97 15.21 -9.59
N GLU A 222 17.41 15.81 -8.53
CA GLU A 222 16.00 15.62 -8.12
C GLU A 222 15.02 16.03 -9.23
N GLU A 223 15.21 17.20 -9.83
CA GLU A 223 14.35 17.69 -10.92
C GLU A 223 14.44 16.80 -12.16
N PHE A 224 15.64 16.32 -12.49
CA PHE A 224 15.84 15.40 -13.59
C PHE A 224 15.06 14.09 -13.36
N VAL A 225 15.22 13.49 -12.18
CA VAL A 225 14.56 12.24 -11.82
C VAL A 225 13.03 12.41 -11.84
N GLN A 226 12.53 13.50 -11.27
CA GLN A 226 11.11 13.79 -11.25
C GLN A 226 10.53 13.98 -12.65
N ARG A 227 11.14 14.80 -13.48
CA ARG A 227 10.71 15.02 -14.88
C ARG A 227 10.74 13.73 -15.69
N PHE A 228 11.78 12.92 -15.54
CA PHE A 228 11.86 11.64 -16.24
C PHE A 228 10.69 10.74 -15.92
N ILE A 229 10.30 10.64 -14.64
CA ILE A 229 9.16 9.82 -14.21
C ILE A 229 7.83 10.39 -14.75
N GLU A 230 7.67 11.71 -14.78
CA GLU A 230 6.46 12.36 -15.30
C GLU A 230 6.32 12.10 -16.80
N GLU A 231 7.36 12.31 -17.59
CA GLU A 231 7.39 12.06 -19.05
C GLU A 231 7.16 10.57 -19.37
N ASP A 232 7.83 9.65 -18.65
CA ASP A 232 7.64 8.21 -18.86
C ASP A 232 6.17 7.78 -18.60
N ARG A 233 5.53 8.38 -17.59
CA ARG A 233 4.10 8.16 -17.32
C ARG A 233 3.21 8.68 -18.44
N GLU A 234 3.47 9.88 -18.94
CA GLU A 234 2.71 10.46 -20.04
C GLU A 234 2.81 9.58 -21.29
N VAL A 235 4.01 9.16 -21.67
CA VAL A 235 4.23 8.25 -22.81
C VAL A 235 3.46 6.94 -22.62
N ARG A 236 3.51 6.32 -21.45
CA ARG A 236 2.77 5.08 -21.17
C ARG A 236 1.25 5.27 -21.18
N SER A 237 0.75 6.44 -20.82
CA SER A 237 -0.69 6.74 -20.83
C SER A 237 -1.25 6.94 -22.25
N HIS A 238 -0.45 7.49 -23.16
CA HIS A 238 -0.84 7.73 -24.56
C HIS A 238 -0.61 6.51 -25.47
N GLY A 239 0.16 5.53 -25.04
CA GLY A 239 0.45 4.31 -25.79
C GLY A 239 -0.52 3.14 -25.52
N ARG A 240 -1.58 3.39 -24.76
CA ARG A 240 -2.69 2.47 -24.50
C ARG A 240 -3.95 3.01 -25.13
#